data_4abc9082599fb51bb621063525b8acdb
#
_entry.id   4abc9082599fb51bb621063525b8acdb
#
_cell.length_a   1.000
_cell.length_b   1.000
_cell.length_c   1.000
_cell.angle_alpha   90.00
_cell.angle_beta   90.00
_cell.angle_gamma   90.00
#
_symmetry.space_group_name_H-M   'P 1'
#
loop_
_entity.id
_entity.type
_entity.pdbx_description
1 polymer ?
#
loop_
_entity_poly.entity_id
_entity_poly.type
_entity_poly.pdbx_seq_one_letter_code
_entity_poly.pdbx_strand_id
1 'polypeptide(L)'
;MHSRTIWSVRPISGCWANPDKARVTVRWVDVQKAEGVRSRLVARDFKGGDKDRDGLYATTPPLESKRLLISRAATRVKGKLGRKLLFIDVKKAHLNPKCQQDVYMELPAEAEGGPGMCGKLNFWLYGFRPAARAWGDHYSEKLEHAGFVRGNACAVLFIMRTGICR
;
A
#
# COMPACT_ATOMS: atom_id res chain seq x y z
N MET A 1 3.83 -9.74 18.34
CA MET A 1 3.93 -9.01 17.05
C MET A 1 4.84 -9.82 16.15
N HIS A 2 4.35 -10.39 15.05
CA HIS A 2 5.22 -11.10 14.13
C HIS A 2 6.07 -10.07 13.38
N SER A 3 7.39 -10.12 13.57
CA SER A 3 8.35 -9.34 12.79
C SER A 3 8.27 -9.84 11.34
N ARG A 4 7.81 -8.97 10.43
CA ARG A 4 7.79 -9.28 8.99
C ARG A 4 9.13 -8.92 8.39
N THR A 5 9.77 -9.85 7.72
CA THR A 5 10.97 -9.59 6.95
C THR A 5 10.59 -8.90 5.64
N ILE A 6 10.81 -7.58 5.56
CA ILE A 6 10.40 -6.75 4.43
C ILE A 6 11.20 -7.07 3.17
N TRP A 7 12.48 -7.43 3.31
CA TRP A 7 13.36 -7.85 2.22
C TRP A 7 14.22 -9.04 2.65
N SER A 8 14.68 -9.79 1.67
CA SER A 8 15.70 -10.84 1.84
C SER A 8 17.02 -10.36 1.25
N VAL A 9 18.11 -10.53 1.98
CA VAL A 9 19.44 -10.17 1.49
C VAL A 9 19.88 -11.17 0.42
N ARG A 10 20.39 -10.68 -0.72
CA ARG A 10 20.82 -11.47 -1.88
C ARG A 10 22.08 -10.88 -2.47
N PRO A 11 22.93 -11.71 -3.12
CA PRO A 11 24.08 -11.20 -3.87
C PRO A 11 23.65 -10.28 -5.01
N ILE A 12 24.39 -9.22 -5.25
CA ILE A 12 24.18 -8.28 -6.36
C ILE A 12 24.17 -8.96 -7.73
N SER A 13 24.97 -10.03 -7.92
CA SER A 13 25.00 -10.79 -9.16
C SER A 13 23.61 -11.28 -9.61
N GLY A 14 22.73 -11.62 -8.67
CA GLY A 14 21.35 -11.99 -8.96
C GLY A 14 20.49 -10.82 -9.45
N CYS A 15 20.83 -9.58 -9.10
CA CYS A 15 20.14 -8.37 -9.57
C CYS A 15 20.48 -8.02 -11.02
N TRP A 16 21.71 -8.30 -11.45
CA TRP A 16 22.22 -7.97 -12.78
C TRP A 16 21.80 -8.95 -13.87
N ALA A 17 21.27 -10.10 -13.50
CA ALA A 17 20.74 -11.08 -14.45
C ALA A 17 19.53 -10.53 -15.26
N ASN A 18 18.97 -9.39 -14.86
CA ASN A 18 17.89 -8.71 -15.57
C ASN A 18 18.19 -7.21 -15.65
N PRO A 19 18.79 -6.72 -16.76
CA PRO A 19 19.22 -5.31 -16.92
C PRO A 19 18.06 -4.32 -16.81
N ASP A 20 16.83 -4.75 -17.11
CA ASP A 20 15.62 -3.92 -17.00
C ASP A 20 15.17 -3.69 -15.55
N LYS A 21 15.77 -4.40 -14.59
CA LYS A 21 15.44 -4.32 -13.17
C LYS A 21 16.57 -3.71 -12.35
N ALA A 22 16.92 -2.47 -12.67
CA ALA A 22 17.88 -1.71 -11.89
C ALA A 22 17.51 -1.68 -10.40
N ARG A 23 18.52 -1.77 -9.54
CA ARG A 23 18.33 -1.60 -8.10
C ARG A 23 17.80 -0.21 -7.80
N VAL A 24 16.73 -0.14 -7.05
CA VAL A 24 16.17 1.13 -6.59
C VAL A 24 16.94 1.58 -5.34
N THR A 25 17.43 2.80 -5.35
CA THR A 25 18.07 3.40 -4.17
C THR A 25 17.02 3.69 -3.09
N VAL A 26 17.44 3.66 -1.84
CA VAL A 26 16.57 3.97 -0.70
C VAL A 26 17.16 5.10 0.13
N ARG A 27 16.30 5.78 0.89
CA ARG A 27 16.75 6.77 1.89
C ARG A 27 15.83 6.77 3.11
N TRP A 28 16.38 7.14 4.24
CA TRP A 28 15.58 7.50 5.40
C TRP A 28 14.95 8.89 5.23
N VAL A 29 13.70 8.99 5.61
CA VAL A 29 12.96 10.25 5.70
C VAL A 29 12.50 10.40 7.12
N ASP A 30 13.10 11.36 7.81
CA ASP A 30 12.82 11.67 9.20
C ASP A 30 11.91 12.89 9.28
N VAL A 31 10.87 12.77 10.09
CA VAL A 31 9.92 13.85 10.34
C VAL A 31 9.80 14.05 11.83
N GLN A 32 10.14 15.26 12.29
CA GLN A 32 9.94 15.65 13.69
C GLN A 32 8.44 15.68 14.01
N LYS A 33 8.08 15.05 15.09
CA LYS A 33 6.74 15.04 15.67
C LYS A 33 6.81 15.54 17.11
N ALA A 34 5.68 15.94 17.70
CA ALA A 34 5.62 16.35 19.09
C ALA A 34 6.14 15.28 20.07
N GLU A 35 5.96 14.01 19.72
CA GLU A 35 6.33 12.84 20.54
C GLU A 35 7.67 12.20 20.11
N GLY A 36 8.50 12.87 19.28
CA GLY A 36 9.79 12.36 18.82
C GLY A 36 9.95 12.35 17.29
N VAL A 37 10.93 11.61 16.79
CA VAL A 37 11.23 11.52 15.35
C VAL A 37 10.53 10.30 14.74
N ARG A 38 9.85 10.51 13.65
CA ARG A 38 9.27 9.43 12.84
C ARG A 38 10.11 9.18 11.60
N SER A 39 10.86 8.08 11.59
CA SER A 39 11.67 7.65 10.46
C SER A 39 10.91 6.70 9.52
N ARG A 40 11.12 6.86 8.23
CA ARG A 40 10.59 5.98 7.19
C ARG A 40 11.66 5.68 6.16
N LEU A 41 11.89 4.41 5.89
CA LEU A 41 12.68 4.01 4.74
C LEU A 41 11.83 4.15 3.48
N VAL A 42 12.31 4.91 2.49
CA VAL A 42 11.58 5.26 1.27
C VAL A 42 12.44 4.93 0.06
N ALA A 43 11.87 4.21 -0.89
CA ALA A 43 12.50 3.95 -2.18
C ALA A 43 12.46 5.20 -3.07
N ARG A 44 13.47 5.34 -3.91
CA ARG A 44 13.61 6.44 -4.87
C ARG A 44 13.30 5.95 -6.29
N ASP A 45 12.12 5.36 -6.45
CA ASP A 45 11.63 4.86 -7.74
C ASP A 45 11.02 6.01 -8.57
N PHE A 46 11.90 6.82 -9.17
CA PHE A 46 11.50 8.00 -9.94
C PHE A 46 11.12 7.65 -11.38
N LYS A 47 10.24 8.47 -11.95
CA LYS A 47 9.70 8.35 -13.32
C LYS A 47 10.75 8.48 -14.45
N GLY A 48 12.01 8.74 -14.14
CA GLY A 48 13.02 9.19 -15.10
C GLY A 48 13.43 8.22 -16.22
N GLY A 49 13.09 6.92 -16.11
CA GLY A 49 13.47 5.91 -17.11
C GLY A 49 12.31 5.18 -17.77
N ASP A 50 11.07 5.38 -17.31
CA ASP A 50 9.92 4.60 -17.76
C ASP A 50 8.67 5.48 -17.76
N LYS A 51 8.44 6.16 -18.89
CA LYS A 51 7.34 7.11 -19.06
C LYS A 51 5.99 6.41 -19.26
N ASP A 52 6.01 5.18 -19.76
CA ASP A 52 4.83 4.49 -20.29
C ASP A 52 4.32 3.36 -19.40
N ARG A 53 4.79 3.28 -18.14
CA ARG A 53 4.31 2.27 -17.19
C ARG A 53 2.89 2.58 -16.74
N ASP A 54 1.92 1.98 -17.42
CA ASP A 54 0.51 2.04 -17.08
C ASP A 54 0.20 1.35 -15.75
N GLY A 55 -0.89 1.77 -15.12
CA GLY A 55 -1.45 1.08 -13.98
C GLY A 55 -0.76 1.31 -12.64
N LEU A 56 0.04 2.37 -12.48
CA LEU A 56 0.68 2.75 -11.21
C LEU A 56 -0.22 3.61 -10.32
N TYR A 57 -1.34 4.05 -10.85
CA TYR A 57 -2.22 4.96 -10.15
C TYR A 57 -3.07 4.23 -9.10
N ALA A 58 -3.01 4.69 -7.85
CA ALA A 58 -3.96 4.30 -6.82
C ALA A 58 -5.18 5.21 -6.89
N THR A 59 -6.33 4.63 -7.15
CA THR A 59 -7.58 5.38 -7.19
C THR A 59 -7.89 5.95 -5.81
N THR A 60 -7.98 7.26 -5.73
CA THR A 60 -8.41 7.95 -4.50
C THR A 60 -9.93 8.17 -4.56
N PRO A 61 -10.68 7.89 -3.47
CA PRO A 61 -12.11 8.11 -3.47
C PRO A 61 -12.43 9.59 -3.72
N PRO A 62 -13.31 9.90 -4.68
CA PRO A 62 -13.72 11.27 -4.95
C PRO A 62 -14.44 11.86 -3.73
N LEU A 63 -14.42 13.19 -3.64
CA LEU A 63 -15.01 13.91 -2.51
C LEU A 63 -16.52 13.65 -2.40
N GLU A 64 -17.20 13.52 -3.53
CA GLU A 64 -18.62 13.21 -3.65
C GLU A 64 -18.97 11.88 -2.97
N SER A 65 -18.12 10.87 -3.11
CA SER A 65 -18.31 9.58 -2.44
C SER A 65 -18.27 9.70 -0.92
N LYS A 66 -17.34 10.51 -0.40
CA LYS A 66 -17.23 10.79 1.04
C LYS A 66 -18.45 11.56 1.54
N ARG A 67 -18.87 12.59 0.82
CA ARG A 67 -20.08 13.39 1.13
C ARG A 67 -21.32 12.52 1.14
N LEU A 68 -21.47 11.61 0.16
CA LEU A 68 -22.58 10.66 0.09
C LEU A 68 -22.65 9.77 1.32
N LEU A 69 -21.52 9.20 1.75
CA LEU A 69 -21.46 8.34 2.93
C LEU A 69 -21.85 9.09 4.21
N ILE A 70 -21.34 10.30 4.40
CA ILE A 70 -21.65 11.15 5.56
C ILE A 70 -23.13 11.55 5.53
N SER A 71 -23.65 11.99 4.40
CA SER A 71 -25.06 12.36 4.22
C SER A 71 -25.98 11.17 4.55
N ARG A 72 -25.66 9.98 4.04
CA ARG A 72 -26.44 8.77 4.35
C ARG A 72 -26.36 8.38 5.83
N ALA A 73 -25.25 8.60 6.49
CA ALA A 73 -25.12 8.34 7.91
C ALA A 73 -25.93 9.33 8.75
N ALA A 74 -25.95 10.61 8.35
CA ALA A 74 -26.72 11.67 9.03
C ALA A 74 -28.23 11.55 8.78
N THR A 75 -28.66 10.92 7.69
CA THR A 75 -30.08 10.79 7.34
C THR A 75 -30.75 9.77 8.27
N ARG A 76 -31.72 10.23 9.04
CA ARG A 76 -32.59 9.37 9.87
C ARG A 76 -33.74 8.81 9.03
N VAL A 77 -33.94 7.51 9.11
CA VAL A 77 -35.07 6.83 8.52
C VAL A 77 -36.05 6.44 9.65
N LYS A 78 -37.30 6.88 9.54
CA LYS A 78 -38.31 6.58 10.57
C LYS A 78 -38.42 5.07 10.81
N GLY A 79 -38.35 4.67 12.08
CA GLY A 79 -38.44 3.26 12.49
C GLY A 79 -37.16 2.43 12.30
N LYS A 80 -36.03 3.05 11.91
CA LYS A 80 -34.73 2.37 11.79
C LYS A 80 -33.68 2.97 12.73
N LEU A 81 -32.82 2.11 13.26
CA LEU A 81 -31.64 2.57 14.02
C LEU A 81 -30.76 3.47 13.12
N GLY A 82 -30.23 4.53 13.72
CA GLY A 82 -29.29 5.42 13.04
C GLY A 82 -28.07 4.66 12.51
N ARG A 83 -27.57 5.06 11.34
CA ARG A 83 -26.34 4.49 10.78
C ARG A 83 -25.14 5.02 11.54
N LYS A 84 -24.17 4.14 11.76
CA LYS A 84 -22.89 4.48 12.41
C LYS A 84 -21.80 4.62 11.34
N LEU A 85 -20.88 5.53 11.56
CA LEU A 85 -19.63 5.63 10.78
C LEU A 85 -18.51 4.95 11.57
N LEU A 86 -17.73 4.16 10.86
CA LEU A 86 -16.48 3.57 11.36
C LEU A 86 -15.34 4.15 10.56
N PHE A 87 -14.35 4.71 11.25
CA PHE A 87 -13.11 5.19 10.66
C PHE A 87 -11.98 4.20 11.00
N ILE A 88 -11.28 3.74 9.98
CA ILE A 88 -10.19 2.78 10.13
C ILE A 88 -8.92 3.41 9.56
N ASP A 89 -7.87 3.48 10.39
CA ASP A 89 -6.52 3.81 9.94
C ASP A 89 -5.66 2.56 9.91
N VAL A 90 -5.09 2.27 8.75
CA VAL A 90 -4.23 1.09 8.56
C VAL A 90 -2.77 1.49 8.68
N LYS A 91 -2.16 1.11 9.80
CA LYS A 91 -0.73 1.35 10.03
C LYS A 91 0.11 0.62 8.98
N LYS A 92 1.12 1.34 8.45
CA LYS A 92 2.09 0.79 7.49
C LYS A 92 1.43 0.16 6.26
N ALA A 93 0.41 0.80 5.71
CA ALA A 93 -0.44 0.29 4.62
C ALA A 93 0.37 -0.35 3.48
N HIS A 94 1.37 0.34 2.93
CA HIS A 94 2.19 -0.14 1.81
C HIS A 94 3.07 -1.36 2.15
N LEU A 95 3.31 -1.65 3.43
CA LEU A 95 4.07 -2.83 3.86
C LEU A 95 3.19 -4.08 4.04
N ASN A 96 1.89 -4.02 3.73
CA ASN A 96 0.99 -5.17 3.87
C ASN A 96 0.96 -6.05 2.61
N PRO A 97 0.88 -5.50 1.37
CA PRO A 97 0.85 -6.34 0.19
C PRO A 97 2.23 -6.98 -0.06
N LYS A 98 2.21 -8.26 -0.41
CA LYS A 98 3.42 -8.97 -0.82
C LYS A 98 3.91 -8.42 -2.16
N CYS A 99 5.22 -8.31 -2.30
CA CYS A 99 5.85 -8.04 -3.59
C CYS A 99 5.99 -9.35 -4.36
N GLN A 100 5.16 -9.53 -5.38
CA GLN A 100 5.18 -10.75 -6.24
C GLN A 100 6.18 -10.62 -7.39
N GLN A 101 6.78 -9.44 -7.56
CA GLN A 101 7.75 -9.15 -8.61
C GLN A 101 9.17 -9.28 -8.06
N ASP A 102 10.11 -9.57 -8.96
CA ASP A 102 11.54 -9.55 -8.62
C ASP A 102 12.03 -8.11 -8.60
N VAL A 103 11.78 -7.43 -7.49
CA VAL A 103 12.21 -6.05 -7.25
C VAL A 103 13.36 -6.04 -6.27
N TYR A 104 14.43 -5.34 -6.63
CA TYR A 104 15.64 -5.23 -5.85
C TYR A 104 15.87 -3.79 -5.42
N MET A 105 16.39 -3.63 -4.21
CA MET A 105 16.75 -2.33 -3.66
C MET A 105 18.17 -2.35 -3.12
N GLU A 106 18.77 -1.18 -3.05
CA GLU A 106 19.99 -0.96 -2.30
C GLU A 106 19.73 -1.18 -0.80
N LEU A 107 20.62 -1.87 -0.12
CA LEU A 107 20.47 -2.04 1.32
C LEU A 107 20.78 -0.71 2.02
N PRO A 108 19.97 -0.30 3.03
CA PRO A 108 20.35 0.81 3.89
C PRO A 108 21.63 0.44 4.68
N ALA A 109 22.39 1.47 5.08
CA ALA A 109 23.69 1.28 5.72
C ALA A 109 23.62 0.45 7.02
N GLU A 110 22.47 0.49 7.68
CA GLU A 110 22.22 -0.23 8.94
C GLU A 110 21.78 -1.69 8.73
N ALA A 111 21.54 -2.09 7.48
CA ALA A 111 21.11 -3.45 7.19
C ALA A 111 22.29 -4.43 7.24
N GLU A 112 22.03 -5.62 7.74
CA GLU A 112 22.97 -6.73 7.63
C GLU A 112 23.19 -7.06 6.16
N GLY A 113 24.44 -7.07 5.73
CA GLY A 113 24.84 -7.36 4.36
C GLY A 113 26.06 -6.51 4.00
N GLY A 114 27.15 -7.12 3.63
CA GLY A 114 28.37 -6.43 3.23
C GLY A 114 28.30 -5.85 1.80
N PRO A 115 29.41 -5.30 1.31
CA PRO A 115 29.56 -4.91 -0.09
C PRO A 115 29.19 -6.06 -1.03
N GLY A 116 28.50 -5.77 -2.12
CA GLY A 116 28.09 -6.79 -3.09
C GLY A 116 26.75 -7.48 -2.78
N MET A 117 26.00 -6.99 -1.80
CA MET A 117 24.67 -7.48 -1.47
C MET A 117 23.58 -6.46 -1.81
N CYS A 118 22.36 -6.94 -2.03
CA CYS A 118 21.14 -6.14 -2.28
C CYS A 118 19.95 -6.75 -1.52
N GLY A 119 18.88 -5.98 -1.40
CA GLY A 119 17.63 -6.44 -0.82
C GLY A 119 16.62 -6.84 -1.90
N LYS A 120 16.20 -8.10 -1.95
CA LYS A 120 15.02 -8.52 -2.72
C LYS A 120 13.77 -8.28 -1.89
N LEU A 121 12.79 -7.52 -2.40
CA LEU A 121 11.57 -7.20 -1.68
C LEU A 121 10.67 -8.43 -1.51
N ASN A 122 10.23 -8.65 -0.28
CA ASN A 122 9.16 -9.60 0.06
C ASN A 122 7.80 -8.88 0.17
N PHE A 123 7.83 -7.61 0.59
CA PHE A 123 6.67 -6.74 0.70
C PHE A 123 7.01 -5.39 0.08
N TRP A 124 5.98 -4.70 -0.43
CA TRP A 124 6.16 -3.37 -0.99
C TRP A 124 6.64 -2.37 0.07
N LEU A 125 7.47 -1.44 -0.35
CA LEU A 125 8.01 -0.37 0.48
C LEU A 125 7.48 0.98 -0.01
N TYR A 126 7.43 1.96 0.89
CA TYR A 126 7.10 3.34 0.53
C TYR A 126 8.06 3.87 -0.55
N GLY A 127 7.52 4.64 -1.50
CA GLY A 127 8.28 5.23 -2.58
C GLY A 127 8.43 4.37 -3.83
N PHE A 128 8.10 3.07 -3.77
CA PHE A 128 7.94 2.29 -4.99
C PHE A 128 6.63 2.66 -5.69
N ARG A 129 6.71 2.92 -7.00
CA ARG A 129 5.57 3.33 -7.82
C ARG A 129 4.40 2.34 -7.79
N PRO A 130 4.60 1.01 -7.86
CA PRO A 130 3.50 0.05 -7.79
C PRO A 130 2.91 -0.14 -6.39
N ALA A 131 3.56 0.32 -5.33
CA ALA A 131 3.15 0.05 -3.95
C ALA A 131 1.74 0.54 -3.61
N ALA A 132 1.36 1.69 -4.14
CA ALA A 132 0.04 2.28 -3.90
C ALA A 132 -1.09 1.46 -4.55
N ARG A 133 -0.88 0.98 -5.80
CA ARG A 133 -1.80 0.08 -6.48
C ARG A 133 -1.89 -1.27 -5.76
N ALA A 134 -0.74 -1.87 -5.44
CA ALA A 134 -0.69 -3.13 -4.71
C ALA A 134 -1.44 -3.07 -3.37
N TRP A 135 -1.36 -1.93 -2.68
CA TRP A 135 -2.16 -1.69 -1.49
C TRP A 135 -3.67 -1.62 -1.81
N GLY A 136 -4.04 -0.91 -2.87
CA GLY A 136 -5.43 -0.83 -3.33
C GLY A 136 -6.02 -2.20 -3.63
N ASP A 137 -5.29 -3.04 -4.35
CA ASP A 137 -5.71 -4.41 -4.69
C ASP A 137 -5.80 -5.28 -3.43
N HIS A 138 -4.81 -5.20 -2.54
CA HIS A 138 -4.77 -5.95 -1.31
C HIS A 138 -5.94 -5.68 -0.36
N TYR A 139 -6.27 -4.41 -0.11
CA TYR A 139 -7.41 -4.11 0.77
C TYR A 139 -8.75 -4.43 0.10
N SER A 140 -8.83 -4.27 -1.23
CA SER A 140 -10.02 -4.63 -2.01
C SER A 140 -10.34 -6.11 -1.88
N GLU A 141 -9.35 -6.97 -2.09
CA GLU A 141 -9.45 -8.41 -1.89
C GLU A 141 -9.95 -8.75 -0.48
N LYS A 142 -9.40 -8.09 0.55
CA LYS A 142 -9.84 -8.30 1.94
C LYS A 142 -11.29 -7.91 2.17
N LEU A 143 -11.74 -6.80 1.58
CA LEU A 143 -13.14 -6.36 1.69
C LEU A 143 -14.07 -7.32 0.93
N GLU A 144 -13.70 -7.76 -0.25
CA GLU A 144 -14.48 -8.72 -1.04
C GLU A 144 -14.63 -10.07 -0.33
N HIS A 145 -13.55 -10.58 0.29
CA HIS A 145 -13.62 -11.76 1.15
C HIS A 145 -14.51 -11.57 2.40
N ALA A 146 -14.60 -10.35 2.89
CA ALA A 146 -15.49 -10.01 4.00
C ALA A 146 -16.96 -9.82 3.57
N GLY A 147 -17.29 -10.05 2.30
CA GLY A 147 -18.65 -9.96 1.77
C GLY A 147 -19.04 -8.60 1.24
N PHE A 148 -18.10 -7.67 1.10
CA PHE A 148 -18.35 -6.41 0.43
C PHE A 148 -18.28 -6.59 -1.10
N VAL A 149 -19.10 -5.84 -1.81
CA VAL A 149 -19.12 -5.80 -3.27
C VAL A 149 -18.59 -4.43 -3.72
N ARG A 150 -17.68 -4.43 -4.65
CA ARG A 150 -17.12 -3.23 -5.25
C ARG A 150 -18.18 -2.50 -6.08
N GLY A 151 -18.23 -1.17 -5.96
CA GLY A 151 -19.16 -0.34 -6.71
C GLY A 151 -18.76 -0.20 -8.18
N ASN A 152 -19.71 -0.32 -9.10
CA ASN A 152 -19.46 -0.17 -10.53
C ASN A 152 -19.09 1.27 -10.92
N ALA A 153 -19.73 2.27 -10.30
CA ALA A 153 -19.48 3.68 -10.60
C ALA A 153 -18.18 4.23 -9.96
N CYS A 154 -17.70 3.58 -8.90
CA CYS A 154 -16.49 3.99 -8.21
C CYS A 154 -15.82 2.76 -7.61
N ALA A 155 -14.67 2.39 -8.16
CA ALA A 155 -13.92 1.18 -7.78
C ALA A 155 -13.37 1.18 -6.35
N VAL A 156 -13.38 2.30 -5.66
CA VAL A 156 -12.96 2.43 -4.25
C VAL A 156 -14.13 2.52 -3.27
N LEU A 157 -15.36 2.42 -3.77
CA LEU A 157 -16.56 2.25 -2.95
C LEU A 157 -16.93 0.78 -2.86
N PHE A 158 -17.18 0.34 -1.65
CA PHE A 158 -17.61 -1.02 -1.35
C PHE A 158 -18.95 -0.99 -0.62
N ILE A 159 -19.84 -1.90 -0.98
CA ILE A 159 -21.18 -2.00 -0.42
C ILE A 159 -21.35 -3.41 0.15
N MET A 160 -21.72 -3.52 1.41
CA MET A 160 -22.17 -4.80 1.95
C MET A 160 -23.67 -4.96 1.64
N ARG A 161 -24.04 -6.02 0.94
CA ARG A 161 -25.46 -6.36 0.75
C ARG A 161 -26.02 -6.82 2.09
N THR A 162 -26.99 -6.08 2.62
CA THR A 162 -27.71 -6.44 3.83
C THR A 162 -28.45 -7.76 3.59
N GLY A 163 -28.04 -8.81 4.27
CA GLY A 163 -28.61 -10.15 4.17
C GLY A 163 -27.64 -11.27 4.56
N ILE A 164 -26.36 -10.97 4.78
CA ILE A 164 -25.33 -11.93 5.16
C ILE A 164 -24.62 -11.44 6.44
N CYS A 165 -25.38 -11.08 7.46
CA CYS A 165 -24.88 -11.15 8.81
C CYS A 165 -25.32 -12.53 9.37
N ARG A 166 -24.45 -13.50 9.30
CA ARG A 166 -24.49 -14.68 10.16
C ARG A 166 -23.50 -14.47 11.29
#